data_08e764ec41eac68e0cf6d925dcbb8e4b
#
_entry.id   08e764ec41eac68e0cf6d925dcbb8e4b
#
_cell.length_a   1.000
_cell.length_b   1.000
_cell.length_c   1.000
_cell.angle_alpha   90.00
_cell.angle_beta   90.00
_cell.angle_gamma   90.00
#
_symmetry.space_group_name_H-M   'P 1'
#
loop_
_entity.id
_entity.type
_entity.pdbx_description
1 polymer ?
#
loop_
_entity_poly.entity_id
_entity_poly.type
_entity_poly.pdbx_seq_one_letter_code
_entity_poly.pdbx_strand_id
1 'polypeptide(L)'
;MKGIINGFFTCLSLVSRFKVRQTKTPDFTWIGFSLPIIGLLVGGLSFLFFFFGYRLFLNLWITAVVTLIVQYYLFNLFHFDGLIDSADAFSTMGDKEKVLAILKDVHVGAFGLFAGIMYIVLKVILLQSNLTILVPLTLEKGAYFVFLFTYPAAGRIAATLIPLFLRNARSSGLGVLLKDFRRLKALSAVFIVVLLPLIVGLIIASGVNTPVFLSLALLSLVSALLTLLFWGRLYGRRAGGYTGDTLGAAVETGELLHLLLFFIILRFLQ
;
A
#
# COMPACT_ATOMS: atom_id res chain seq x y z
N MET A 1 25.59 -5.69 2.99
CA MET A 1 24.82 -4.86 3.94
C MET A 1 24.75 -3.39 3.56
N LYS A 2 25.87 -2.68 3.25
CA LYS A 2 25.83 -1.23 2.92
C LYS A 2 24.88 -0.85 1.76
N GLY A 3 24.76 -1.68 0.72
CA GLY A 3 23.86 -1.44 -0.42
C GLY A 3 22.38 -1.53 -0.05
N ILE A 4 21.97 -2.52 0.77
CA ILE A 4 20.58 -2.69 1.23
C ILE A 4 20.13 -1.46 2.02
N ILE A 5 20.96 -1.01 2.98
CA ILE A 5 20.67 0.14 3.84
C ILE A 5 20.52 1.40 2.99
N ASN A 6 21.46 1.64 2.06
CA ASN A 6 21.38 2.81 1.18
C ASN A 6 20.14 2.76 0.27
N GLY A 7 19.84 1.60 -0.30
CA GLY A 7 18.63 1.41 -1.13
C GLY A 7 17.34 1.56 -0.34
N PHE A 8 17.28 1.09 0.92
CA PHE A 8 16.13 1.30 1.80
C PHE A 8 15.91 2.80 2.07
N PHE A 9 16.96 3.54 2.44
CA PHE A 9 16.85 4.98 2.66
C PHE A 9 16.56 5.75 1.37
N THR A 10 17.07 5.31 0.22
CA THR A 10 16.71 5.87 -1.08
C THR A 10 15.20 5.72 -1.33
N CYS A 11 14.67 4.52 -1.14
CA CYS A 11 13.23 4.25 -1.29
C CYS A 11 12.39 5.05 -0.29
N LEU A 12 12.79 5.06 0.99
CA LEU A 12 12.08 5.80 2.05
C LEU A 12 12.00 7.29 1.74
N SER A 13 13.10 7.92 1.29
CA SER A 13 13.13 9.33 0.90
C SER A 13 12.25 9.63 -0.31
N LEU A 14 12.03 8.64 -1.18
CA LEU A 14 11.22 8.77 -2.38
C LEU A 14 9.73 8.72 -2.07
N VAL A 15 9.31 7.82 -1.17
CA VAL A 15 7.89 7.52 -0.91
C VAL A 15 7.39 8.06 0.44
N SER A 16 8.14 8.93 1.09
CA SER A 16 7.76 9.53 2.37
C SER A 16 8.28 10.97 2.51
N ARG A 17 7.78 11.66 3.54
CA ARG A 17 8.27 13.00 3.90
C ARG A 17 9.56 12.98 4.75
N PHE A 18 10.09 11.81 5.04
CA PHE A 18 11.34 11.72 5.80
C PHE A 18 12.53 12.11 4.94
N LYS A 19 13.15 13.24 5.29
CA LYS A 19 14.44 13.66 4.69
C LYS A 19 15.56 12.83 5.32
N VAL A 20 15.86 11.70 4.74
CA VAL A 20 16.98 10.88 5.20
C VAL A 20 18.27 11.39 4.53
N ARG A 21 19.28 11.68 5.35
CA ARG A 21 20.60 12.06 4.84
C ARG A 21 21.22 10.87 4.11
N GLN A 22 21.24 10.94 2.79
CA GLN A 22 21.91 9.95 1.97
C GLN A 22 23.42 10.13 2.11
N THR A 23 24.10 9.06 2.50
CA THR A 23 25.56 9.06 2.65
C THR A 23 26.29 8.84 1.33
N LYS A 24 25.57 8.47 0.26
CA LYS A 24 26.09 8.11 -1.07
C LYS A 24 25.06 8.46 -2.16
N THR A 25 25.43 8.22 -3.41
CA THR A 25 24.51 8.28 -4.55
C THR A 25 23.29 7.36 -4.32
N PRO A 26 22.08 7.79 -4.70
CA PRO A 26 20.86 6.98 -4.56
C PRO A 26 21.01 5.61 -5.22
N ASP A 27 20.58 4.55 -4.52
CA ASP A 27 20.63 3.17 -5.03
C ASP A 27 19.21 2.64 -5.27
N PHE A 28 18.77 2.72 -6.52
CA PHE A 28 17.45 2.28 -6.94
C PHE A 28 17.32 0.76 -7.17
N THR A 29 18.42 0.01 -7.13
CA THR A 29 18.40 -1.46 -7.35
C THR A 29 17.69 -2.23 -6.23
N TRP A 30 17.45 -1.57 -5.09
CA TRP A 30 16.78 -2.13 -3.92
C TRP A 30 15.34 -1.64 -3.72
N ILE A 31 14.78 -0.81 -4.62
CA ILE A 31 13.41 -0.29 -4.46
C ILE A 31 12.40 -1.44 -4.33
N GLY A 32 12.48 -2.45 -5.21
CA GLY A 32 11.56 -3.59 -5.17
C GLY A 32 11.64 -4.42 -3.89
N PHE A 33 12.78 -4.41 -3.20
CA PHE A 33 12.92 -5.00 -1.88
C PHE A 33 12.38 -4.08 -0.80
N SER A 34 12.70 -2.80 -0.89
CA SER A 34 12.45 -1.82 0.18
C SER A 34 10.98 -1.40 0.27
N LEU A 35 10.28 -1.32 -0.86
CA LEU A 35 8.90 -0.80 -0.89
C LEU A 35 7.93 -1.66 -0.06
N PRO A 36 7.89 -3.02 -0.17
CA PRO A 36 7.07 -3.84 0.72
C PRO A 36 7.46 -3.73 2.20
N ILE A 37 8.77 -3.64 2.49
CA ILE A 37 9.27 -3.48 3.87
C ILE A 37 8.83 -2.13 4.46
N ILE A 38 8.84 -1.05 3.67
CA ILE A 38 8.27 0.24 4.08
C ILE A 38 6.77 0.10 4.37
N GLY A 39 6.05 -0.79 3.67
CA GLY A 39 4.67 -1.12 3.99
C GLY A 39 4.48 -1.63 5.41
N LEU A 40 5.37 -2.49 5.91
CA LEU A 40 5.37 -2.93 7.31
C LEU A 40 5.70 -1.78 8.27
N LEU A 41 6.63 -0.91 7.91
CA LEU A 41 6.95 0.28 8.71
C LEU A 41 5.73 1.19 8.86
N VAL A 42 5.02 1.45 7.75
CA VAL A 42 3.77 2.23 7.76
C VAL A 42 2.71 1.55 8.62
N GLY A 43 2.58 0.24 8.50
CA GLY A 43 1.68 -0.56 9.32
C GLY A 43 2.01 -0.49 10.81
N GLY A 44 3.28 -0.58 11.17
CA GLY A 44 3.75 -0.43 12.54
C GLY A 44 3.43 0.95 13.14
N LEU A 45 3.64 2.01 12.37
CA LEU A 45 3.27 3.36 12.78
C LEU A 45 1.74 3.51 12.89
N SER A 46 0.98 2.97 11.94
CA SER A 46 -0.49 2.97 12.02
C SER A 46 -0.99 2.25 13.27
N PHE A 47 -0.36 1.13 13.64
CA PHE A 47 -0.65 0.43 14.88
C PHE A 47 -0.36 1.30 16.12
N LEU A 48 0.80 1.96 16.18
CA LEU A 48 1.15 2.83 17.30
C LEU A 48 0.17 4.00 17.45
N PHE A 49 -0.13 4.69 16.34
CA PHE A 49 -1.09 5.80 16.35
C PHE A 49 -2.50 5.34 16.71
N PHE A 50 -2.91 4.18 16.21
CA PHE A 50 -4.18 3.59 16.61
C PHE A 50 -4.21 3.24 18.10
N PHE A 51 -3.19 2.57 18.61
CA PHE A 51 -3.11 2.11 19.99
C PHE A 51 -3.15 3.27 21.00
N PHE A 52 -2.34 4.29 20.78
CA PHE A 52 -2.31 5.49 21.65
C PHE A 52 -3.52 6.39 21.41
N GLY A 53 -3.93 6.58 20.17
CA GLY A 53 -5.09 7.39 19.80
C GLY A 53 -6.39 6.83 20.38
N TYR A 54 -6.59 5.50 20.35
CA TYR A 54 -7.77 4.89 20.94
C TYR A 54 -7.83 5.07 22.47
N ARG A 55 -6.70 5.00 23.16
CA ARG A 55 -6.63 5.29 24.59
C ARG A 55 -6.88 6.74 24.93
N LEU A 56 -6.52 7.67 24.06
CA LEU A 56 -6.71 9.10 24.24
C LEU A 56 -8.14 9.53 23.94
N PHE A 57 -8.69 9.10 22.82
CA PHE A 57 -9.99 9.58 22.32
C PHE A 57 -11.16 8.71 22.76
N LEU A 58 -10.94 7.45 23.12
CA LEU A 58 -11.97 6.45 23.43
C LEU A 58 -13.06 6.35 22.34
N ASN A 59 -12.70 6.70 21.10
CA ASN A 59 -13.58 6.75 19.96
C ASN A 59 -12.88 6.20 18.70
N LEU A 60 -13.43 5.13 18.13
CA LEU A 60 -12.83 4.46 16.97
C LEU A 60 -12.83 5.32 15.71
N TRP A 61 -13.85 6.14 15.49
CA TRP A 61 -13.92 7.02 14.32
C TRP A 61 -12.82 8.07 14.36
N ILE A 62 -12.70 8.79 15.49
CA ILE A 62 -11.66 9.80 15.66
C ILE A 62 -10.29 9.15 15.51
N THR A 63 -10.09 8.00 16.14
CA THR A 63 -8.81 7.27 16.09
C THR A 63 -8.46 6.82 14.66
N ALA A 64 -9.43 6.28 13.91
CA ALA A 64 -9.22 5.89 12.52
C ALA A 64 -8.85 7.08 11.63
N VAL A 65 -9.58 8.19 11.77
CA VAL A 65 -9.31 9.41 11.00
C VAL A 65 -7.92 9.97 11.31
N VAL A 66 -7.56 10.11 12.59
CA VAL A 66 -6.25 10.62 13.00
C VAL A 66 -5.13 9.70 12.53
N THR A 67 -5.31 8.39 12.65
CA THR A 67 -4.33 7.41 12.14
C THR A 67 -4.10 7.59 10.63
N LEU A 68 -5.17 7.72 9.85
CA LEU A 68 -5.07 7.95 8.41
C LEU A 68 -4.44 9.31 8.08
N ILE A 69 -4.79 10.39 8.78
CA ILE A 69 -4.17 11.71 8.56
C ILE A 69 -2.65 11.60 8.70
N VAL A 70 -2.17 10.95 9.78
CA VAL A 70 -0.74 10.78 10.00
C VAL A 70 -0.11 9.88 8.93
N GLN A 71 -0.75 8.76 8.58
CA GLN A 71 -0.28 7.87 7.53
C GLN A 71 -0.14 8.60 6.19
N TYR A 72 -1.15 9.37 5.80
CA TYR A 72 -1.13 10.13 4.55
C TYR A 72 -0.07 11.22 4.58
N TYR A 73 -0.05 12.01 5.64
CA TYR A 73 0.92 13.09 5.76
C TYR A 73 2.37 12.59 5.67
N LEU A 74 2.69 11.45 6.27
CA LEU A 74 4.05 10.94 6.30
C LEU A 74 4.42 10.12 5.06
N PHE A 75 3.48 9.34 4.47
CA PHE A 75 3.83 8.31 3.49
C PHE A 75 2.95 8.25 2.25
N ASN A 76 1.64 8.47 2.37
CA ASN A 76 0.73 8.10 1.30
C ASN A 76 0.37 9.23 0.33
N LEU A 77 0.62 10.50 0.65
CA LEU A 77 0.24 11.62 -0.25
C LEU A 77 0.80 11.47 -1.66
N PHE A 78 2.01 10.98 -1.80
CA PHE A 78 2.63 10.71 -3.09
C PHE A 78 1.92 9.61 -3.89
N HIS A 79 1.43 8.56 -3.21
CA HIS A 79 0.66 7.49 -3.84
C HIS A 79 -0.76 7.92 -4.15
N PHE A 80 -1.36 8.72 -3.28
CA PHE A 80 -2.69 9.26 -3.44
C PHE A 80 -2.80 10.21 -4.63
N ASP A 81 -1.79 11.03 -4.86
CA ASP A 81 -1.66 11.84 -6.06
C ASP A 81 -1.75 10.97 -7.32
N GLY A 82 -0.95 9.90 -7.39
CA GLY A 82 -1.02 8.93 -8.48
C GLY A 82 -2.39 8.24 -8.65
N LEU A 83 -3.17 8.05 -7.57
CA LEU A 83 -4.54 7.55 -7.66
C LEU A 83 -5.46 8.56 -8.34
N ILE A 84 -5.38 9.83 -7.95
CA ILE A 84 -6.15 10.94 -8.52
C ILE A 84 -5.83 11.08 -10.01
N ASP A 85 -4.55 11.16 -10.37
CA ASP A 85 -4.09 11.29 -11.75
C ASP A 85 -4.52 10.10 -12.61
N SER A 86 -4.43 8.88 -12.06
CA SER A 86 -4.89 7.68 -12.75
C SER A 86 -6.40 7.70 -12.98
N ALA A 87 -7.19 8.18 -12.03
CA ALA A 87 -8.63 8.31 -12.18
C ALA A 87 -9.00 9.28 -13.29
N ASP A 88 -8.35 10.44 -13.36
CA ASP A 88 -8.56 11.41 -14.44
C ASP A 88 -8.12 10.84 -15.80
N ALA A 89 -6.93 10.27 -15.87
CA ALA A 89 -6.37 9.75 -17.12
C ALA A 89 -7.21 8.59 -17.70
N PHE A 90 -7.65 7.66 -16.87
CA PHE A 90 -8.36 6.47 -17.33
C PHE A 90 -9.87 6.68 -17.52
N SER A 91 -10.43 7.76 -16.97
CA SER A 91 -11.81 8.18 -17.25
C SER A 91 -11.96 8.84 -18.62
N THR A 92 -10.87 9.30 -19.21
CA THR A 92 -10.88 9.97 -20.52
C THR A 92 -10.95 8.95 -21.65
N MET A 93 -11.84 9.17 -22.62
CA MET A 93 -11.82 8.45 -23.90
C MET A 93 -10.72 9.04 -24.78
N GLY A 94 -9.64 8.30 -24.99
CA GLY A 94 -8.51 8.74 -25.80
C GLY A 94 -7.49 7.61 -26.01
N ASP A 95 -6.55 7.89 -26.89
CA ASP A 95 -5.40 7.04 -27.16
C ASP A 95 -4.39 7.06 -26.00
N LYS A 96 -3.36 6.27 -26.15
CA LYS A 96 -2.28 6.13 -25.18
C LYS A 96 -1.56 7.47 -24.90
N GLU A 97 -1.34 8.25 -25.94
CA GLU A 97 -0.65 9.55 -25.91
C GLU A 97 -1.43 10.53 -25.02
N LYS A 98 -2.75 10.58 -25.17
CA LYS A 98 -3.63 11.42 -24.37
C LYS A 98 -3.67 10.96 -22.91
N VAL A 99 -3.75 9.65 -22.65
CA VAL A 99 -3.67 9.10 -21.27
C VAL A 99 -2.35 9.49 -20.62
N LEU A 100 -1.22 9.32 -21.32
CA LEU A 100 0.10 9.68 -20.79
C LEU A 100 0.29 11.21 -20.63
N ALA A 101 -0.41 12.03 -21.42
CA ALA A 101 -0.41 13.49 -21.27
C ALA A 101 -1.16 13.90 -19.99
N ILE A 102 -2.36 13.33 -19.75
CA ILE A 102 -3.15 13.63 -18.54
C ILE A 102 -2.40 13.20 -17.27
N LEU A 103 -1.77 12.02 -17.26
CA LEU A 103 -0.91 11.58 -16.15
C LEU A 103 0.29 12.51 -15.87
N LYS A 104 0.59 13.49 -16.72
CA LYS A 104 1.64 14.51 -16.51
C LYS A 104 1.08 15.88 -16.18
N ASP A 105 -0.22 16.05 -16.31
CA ASP A 105 -0.88 17.31 -15.98
C ASP A 105 -0.85 17.51 -14.47
N VAL A 106 -0.51 18.71 -14.04
CA VAL A 106 -0.47 19.09 -12.63
C VAL A 106 -1.84 19.50 -12.08
N HIS A 107 -2.85 19.57 -12.95
CA HIS A 107 -4.20 19.97 -12.57
C HIS A 107 -5.05 18.75 -12.25
N VAL A 108 -5.79 18.84 -11.16
CA VAL A 108 -6.75 17.80 -10.78
C VAL A 108 -8.04 17.98 -11.54
N GLY A 109 -8.47 16.97 -12.27
CA GLY A 109 -9.76 16.93 -12.94
C GLY A 109 -10.91 16.48 -12.02
N ALA A 110 -12.13 16.57 -12.53
CA ALA A 110 -13.33 16.22 -11.76
C ALA A 110 -13.41 14.73 -11.38
N PHE A 111 -12.94 13.85 -12.26
CA PHE A 111 -12.93 12.41 -11.99
C PHE A 111 -11.91 12.05 -10.91
N GLY A 112 -10.71 12.65 -10.96
CA GLY A 112 -9.68 12.48 -9.93
C GLY A 112 -10.15 12.98 -8.58
N LEU A 113 -10.73 14.20 -8.54
CA LEU A 113 -11.29 14.75 -7.31
C LEU A 113 -12.37 13.84 -6.71
N PHE A 114 -13.34 13.41 -7.52
CA PHE A 114 -14.40 12.51 -7.08
C PHE A 114 -13.84 11.17 -6.57
N ALA A 115 -12.94 10.56 -7.33
CA ALA A 115 -12.31 9.29 -6.95
C ALA A 115 -11.52 9.42 -5.65
N GLY A 116 -10.77 10.52 -5.47
CA GLY A 116 -10.02 10.79 -4.25
C GLY A 116 -10.91 10.94 -3.01
N ILE A 117 -12.01 11.71 -3.13
CA ILE A 117 -12.98 11.87 -2.03
C ILE A 117 -13.61 10.53 -1.67
N MET A 118 -14.14 9.80 -2.65
CA MET A 118 -14.78 8.50 -2.43
C MET A 118 -13.80 7.48 -1.84
N TYR A 119 -12.58 7.49 -2.31
CA TYR A 119 -11.52 6.63 -1.78
C TYR A 119 -11.26 6.89 -0.29
N ILE A 120 -11.05 8.13 0.12
CA ILE A 120 -10.81 8.48 1.54
C ILE A 120 -12.02 8.12 2.41
N VAL A 121 -13.23 8.42 1.96
CA VAL A 121 -14.47 8.06 2.68
C VAL A 121 -14.56 6.55 2.88
N LEU A 122 -14.37 5.75 1.82
CA LEU A 122 -14.40 4.30 1.91
C LEU A 122 -13.29 3.75 2.80
N LYS A 123 -12.08 4.31 2.74
CA LYS A 123 -10.94 3.87 3.56
C LYS A 123 -11.18 4.11 5.04
N VAL A 124 -11.74 5.28 5.41
CA VAL A 124 -12.12 5.59 6.80
C VAL A 124 -13.20 4.62 7.29
N ILE A 125 -14.27 4.41 6.50
CA ILE A 125 -15.37 3.51 6.85
C ILE A 125 -14.87 2.09 7.04
N LEU A 126 -14.09 1.55 6.09
CA LEU A 126 -13.58 0.19 6.16
C LEU A 126 -12.58 0.00 7.30
N LEU A 127 -11.69 0.95 7.52
CA LEU A 127 -10.75 0.88 8.64
C LEU A 127 -11.50 0.85 9.98
N GLN A 128 -12.41 1.78 10.20
CA GLN A 128 -13.22 1.85 11.41
C GLN A 128 -14.08 0.61 11.60
N SER A 129 -14.74 0.11 10.54
CA SER A 129 -15.61 -1.07 10.63
C SER A 129 -14.83 -2.33 10.98
N ASN A 130 -13.65 -2.54 10.39
CA ASN A 130 -12.76 -3.64 10.75
C ASN A 130 -12.32 -3.56 12.21
N LEU A 131 -11.94 -2.37 12.68
CA LEU A 131 -11.51 -2.15 14.05
C LEU A 131 -12.65 -2.32 15.05
N THR A 132 -13.89 -1.97 14.69
CA THR A 132 -15.09 -2.20 15.53
C THR A 132 -15.30 -3.69 15.80
N ILE A 133 -15.02 -4.54 14.82
CA ILE A 133 -15.12 -5.99 14.98
C ILE A 133 -13.93 -6.52 15.79
N LEU A 134 -12.72 -6.04 15.52
CA LEU A 134 -11.48 -6.57 16.11
C LEU A 134 -11.24 -6.15 17.55
N VAL A 135 -11.60 -4.93 17.93
CA VAL A 135 -11.32 -4.39 19.28
C VAL A 135 -12.05 -5.13 20.41
N PRO A 136 -13.35 -5.51 20.27
CA PRO A 136 -14.04 -6.32 21.29
C PRO A 136 -13.52 -7.75 21.40
N LEU A 137 -12.95 -8.28 20.31
CA LEU A 137 -12.29 -9.59 20.29
C LEU A 137 -10.94 -9.53 21.04
N THR A 138 -10.93 -8.91 22.22
CA THR A 138 -9.73 -8.64 23.04
C THR A 138 -8.91 -9.87 23.40
N LEU A 139 -9.50 -11.07 23.31
CA LEU A 139 -8.80 -12.34 23.43
C LEU A 139 -7.82 -12.58 22.28
N GLU A 140 -7.97 -11.85 21.17
CA GLU A 140 -7.17 -11.96 19.94
C GLU A 140 -6.34 -10.70 19.70
N LYS A 141 -5.58 -10.26 20.69
CA LYS A 141 -4.69 -9.09 20.59
C LYS A 141 -3.77 -9.12 19.37
N GLY A 142 -3.47 -10.30 18.85
CA GLY A 142 -2.68 -10.49 17.63
C GLY A 142 -3.40 -10.11 16.34
N ALA A 143 -4.72 -10.29 16.21
CA ALA A 143 -5.43 -10.11 14.95
C ALA A 143 -5.44 -8.66 14.47
N TYR A 144 -5.77 -7.68 15.32
CA TYR A 144 -5.74 -6.27 14.94
C TYR A 144 -4.32 -5.75 14.70
N PHE A 145 -3.33 -6.32 15.39
CA PHE A 145 -1.93 -6.05 15.12
C PHE A 145 -1.56 -6.49 13.70
N VAL A 146 -1.79 -7.77 13.37
CA VAL A 146 -1.50 -8.30 12.02
C VAL A 146 -2.26 -7.51 10.96
N PHE A 147 -3.53 -7.20 11.20
CA PHE A 147 -4.35 -6.38 10.30
C PHE A 147 -3.74 -5.01 10.02
N LEU A 148 -3.38 -4.25 11.07
CA LEU A 148 -2.81 -2.92 10.93
C LEU A 148 -1.43 -2.94 10.24
N PHE A 149 -0.65 -4.02 10.43
CA PHE A 149 0.63 -4.18 9.76
C PHE A 149 0.49 -4.58 8.28
N THR A 150 -0.52 -5.38 7.93
CA THR A 150 -0.60 -5.99 6.60
C THR A 150 -1.31 -5.13 5.57
N TYR A 151 -2.31 -4.31 5.95
CA TYR A 151 -3.05 -3.56 4.94
C TYR A 151 -2.19 -2.52 4.18
N PRO A 152 -1.26 -1.76 4.81
CA PRO A 152 -0.40 -0.87 4.05
C PRO A 152 0.65 -1.62 3.22
N ALA A 153 1.03 -2.81 3.68
CA ALA A 153 1.96 -3.65 2.95
C ALA A 153 1.34 -4.25 1.68
N ALA A 154 0.05 -4.60 1.69
CA ALA A 154 -0.66 -5.19 0.55
C ALA A 154 -0.57 -4.31 -0.71
N GLY A 155 -0.82 -3.00 -0.58
CA GLY A 155 -0.69 -2.05 -1.69
C GLY A 155 0.75 -1.97 -2.22
N ARG A 156 1.73 -1.94 -1.34
CA ARG A 156 3.14 -1.87 -1.73
C ARG A 156 3.66 -3.16 -2.36
N ILE A 157 3.12 -4.31 -1.96
CA ILE A 157 3.36 -5.58 -2.67
C ILE A 157 2.82 -5.48 -4.10
N ALA A 158 1.59 -4.97 -4.29
CA ALA A 158 1.00 -4.80 -5.62
C ALA A 158 1.88 -3.92 -6.52
N ALA A 159 2.29 -2.76 -6.04
CA ALA A 159 3.18 -1.85 -6.77
C ALA A 159 4.55 -2.47 -7.06
N THR A 160 5.04 -3.36 -6.20
CA THR A 160 6.28 -4.11 -6.41
C THR A 160 6.13 -5.20 -7.48
N LEU A 161 4.98 -5.85 -7.56
CA LEU A 161 4.75 -6.93 -8.51
C LEU A 161 4.53 -6.42 -9.95
N ILE A 162 3.90 -5.25 -10.13
CA ILE A 162 3.58 -4.70 -11.47
C ILE A 162 4.81 -4.61 -12.39
N PRO A 163 5.98 -4.07 -11.97
CA PRO A 163 7.18 -4.01 -12.81
C PRO A 163 7.79 -5.35 -13.19
N LEU A 164 7.38 -6.47 -12.55
CA LEU A 164 7.81 -7.81 -12.95
C LEU A 164 7.16 -8.29 -14.25
N PHE A 165 5.96 -7.77 -14.56
CA PHE A 165 5.11 -8.22 -15.67
C PHE A 165 4.91 -7.15 -16.76
N LEU A 166 5.05 -5.88 -16.41
CA LEU A 166 4.87 -4.76 -17.32
C LEU A 166 6.17 -3.98 -17.49
N ARG A 167 6.33 -3.40 -18.68
CA ARG A 167 7.39 -2.42 -18.95
C ARG A 167 6.96 -1.02 -18.52
N ASN A 168 7.91 -0.13 -18.30
CA ASN A 168 7.63 1.28 -18.12
C ASN A 168 7.04 1.89 -19.41
N ALA A 169 5.97 2.68 -19.27
CA ALA A 169 5.28 3.32 -20.38
C ALA A 169 6.01 4.58 -20.88
N ARG A 170 6.93 5.15 -20.10
CA ARG A 170 7.64 6.40 -20.41
C ARG A 170 9.14 6.18 -20.51
N SER A 171 9.83 7.05 -21.26
CA SER A 171 11.30 7.09 -21.32
C SER A 171 11.94 7.91 -20.20
N SER A 172 11.16 8.67 -19.44
CA SER A 172 11.60 9.56 -18.34
C SER A 172 10.66 9.44 -17.13
N GLY A 173 11.09 9.95 -15.98
CA GLY A 173 10.31 9.94 -14.74
C GLY A 173 10.67 8.80 -13.80
N LEU A 174 10.00 8.72 -12.63
CA LEU A 174 10.33 7.79 -11.55
C LEU A 174 10.25 6.31 -11.96
N GLY A 175 9.33 5.95 -12.86
CA GLY A 175 9.23 4.58 -13.35
C GLY A 175 10.50 4.08 -14.06
N VAL A 176 11.32 4.98 -14.62
CA VAL A 176 12.60 4.63 -15.27
C VAL A 176 13.66 4.20 -14.25
N LEU A 177 13.56 4.67 -12.99
CA LEU A 177 14.48 4.31 -11.92
C LEU A 177 14.38 2.82 -11.55
N LEU A 178 13.31 2.15 -11.98
CA LEU A 178 13.10 0.71 -11.77
C LEU A 178 13.75 -0.16 -12.87
N LYS A 179 14.55 0.40 -13.77
CA LYS A 179 15.27 -0.39 -14.84
C LYS A 179 16.12 -1.52 -14.26
N ASP A 180 16.75 -1.28 -13.11
CA ASP A 180 17.63 -2.24 -12.43
C ASP A 180 16.86 -3.11 -11.42
N PHE A 181 15.56 -3.21 -11.59
CA PHE A 181 14.67 -3.97 -10.72
C PHE A 181 15.00 -5.47 -10.73
N ARG A 182 15.45 -6.01 -9.60
CA ARG A 182 15.83 -7.41 -9.49
C ARG A 182 14.69 -8.26 -8.95
N ARG A 183 14.16 -9.17 -9.77
CA ARG A 183 13.04 -10.06 -9.43
C ARG A 183 13.22 -10.80 -8.10
N LEU A 184 14.39 -11.40 -7.88
CA LEU A 184 14.67 -12.15 -6.64
C LEU A 184 14.59 -11.27 -5.39
N LYS A 185 15.09 -10.04 -5.46
CA LYS A 185 14.99 -9.08 -4.33
C LYS A 185 13.53 -8.71 -4.03
N ALA A 186 12.73 -8.49 -5.07
CA ALA A 186 11.32 -8.18 -4.92
C ALA A 186 10.54 -9.34 -4.30
N LEU A 187 10.73 -10.55 -4.83
CA LEU A 187 10.05 -11.75 -4.33
C LEU A 187 10.47 -12.10 -2.89
N SER A 188 11.75 -11.93 -2.54
CA SER A 188 12.21 -12.14 -1.16
C SER A 188 11.58 -11.16 -0.18
N ALA A 189 11.38 -9.89 -0.58
CA ALA A 189 10.68 -8.91 0.25
C ALA A 189 9.20 -9.26 0.44
N VAL A 190 8.51 -9.66 -0.63
CA VAL A 190 7.11 -10.12 -0.55
C VAL A 190 7.00 -11.29 0.42
N PHE A 191 7.89 -12.26 0.33
CA PHE A 191 7.94 -13.41 1.23
C PHE A 191 8.13 -12.99 2.70
N ILE A 192 9.10 -12.11 2.98
CA ILE A 192 9.35 -11.57 4.34
C ILE A 192 8.11 -10.83 4.87
N VAL A 193 7.51 -9.98 4.03
CA VAL A 193 6.35 -9.14 4.42
C VAL A 193 5.10 -9.97 4.69
N VAL A 194 4.93 -11.10 4.05
CA VAL A 194 3.83 -12.04 4.33
C VAL A 194 4.11 -12.87 5.59
N LEU A 195 5.34 -13.39 5.73
CA LEU A 195 5.68 -14.27 6.83
C LEU A 195 5.89 -13.57 8.17
N LEU A 196 6.51 -12.38 8.19
CA LEU A 196 6.87 -11.72 9.44
C LEU A 196 5.64 -11.37 10.30
N PRO A 197 4.59 -10.71 9.78
CA PRO A 197 3.37 -10.46 10.55
C PRO A 197 2.66 -11.75 10.99
N LEU A 198 2.71 -12.81 10.18
CA LEU A 198 2.18 -14.10 10.54
C LEU A 198 2.92 -14.69 11.75
N ILE A 199 4.25 -14.74 11.71
CA ILE A 199 5.06 -15.27 12.81
C ILE A 199 4.84 -14.46 14.09
N VAL A 200 4.89 -13.14 13.98
CA VAL A 200 4.67 -12.23 15.12
C VAL A 200 3.25 -12.40 15.68
N GLY A 201 2.25 -12.48 14.81
CA GLY A 201 0.86 -12.73 15.21
C GLY A 201 0.70 -14.04 15.96
N LEU A 202 1.31 -15.12 15.50
CA LEU A 202 1.28 -16.43 16.16
C LEU A 202 1.98 -16.42 17.53
N ILE A 203 3.07 -15.67 17.68
CA ILE A 203 3.79 -15.54 18.95
C ILE A 203 2.94 -14.73 19.97
N ILE A 204 2.33 -13.64 19.54
CA ILE A 204 1.55 -12.76 20.43
C ILE A 204 0.23 -13.43 20.84
N ALA A 205 -0.36 -14.20 19.94
CA ALA A 205 -1.68 -14.83 20.10
C ALA A 205 -1.63 -16.23 20.71
N SER A 206 -0.68 -16.51 21.58
CA SER A 206 -0.52 -17.83 22.20
C SER A 206 -1.88 -18.44 22.64
N GLY A 207 -2.39 -19.41 21.88
CA GLY A 207 -3.66 -20.12 22.14
C GLY A 207 -4.83 -19.80 21.21
N VAL A 208 -4.68 -18.93 20.21
CA VAL A 208 -5.76 -18.52 19.30
C VAL A 208 -5.62 -19.12 17.89
N ASN A 209 -6.77 -19.30 17.24
CA ASN A 209 -6.97 -19.94 15.93
C ASN A 209 -5.92 -19.57 14.86
N THR A 210 -4.88 -20.39 14.73
CA THR A 210 -3.87 -20.34 13.67
C THR A 210 -4.45 -20.06 12.28
N PRO A 211 -5.63 -20.61 11.88
CA PRO A 211 -6.26 -20.31 10.59
C PRO A 211 -6.55 -18.84 10.33
N VAL A 212 -6.93 -18.06 11.35
CA VAL A 212 -7.24 -16.62 11.18
C VAL A 212 -5.98 -15.84 10.80
N PHE A 213 -4.86 -16.07 11.49
CA PHE A 213 -3.60 -15.38 11.18
C PHE A 213 -3.06 -15.77 9.82
N LEU A 214 -3.17 -17.04 9.44
CA LEU A 214 -2.79 -17.50 8.11
C LEU A 214 -3.64 -16.84 7.03
N SER A 215 -4.96 -16.76 7.24
CA SER A 215 -5.86 -16.11 6.29
C SER A 215 -5.53 -14.61 6.15
N LEU A 216 -5.23 -13.90 7.24
CA LEU A 216 -4.84 -12.48 7.21
C LEU A 216 -3.53 -12.22 6.46
N ALA A 217 -2.52 -13.06 6.70
CA ALA A 217 -1.24 -12.94 6.00
C ALA A 217 -1.40 -13.24 4.50
N LEU A 218 -2.15 -14.28 4.13
CA LEU A 218 -2.43 -14.63 2.75
C LEU A 218 -3.31 -13.57 2.07
N LEU A 219 -4.20 -12.91 2.80
CA LEU A 219 -5.06 -11.87 2.26
C LEU A 219 -4.27 -10.69 1.69
N SER A 220 -3.13 -10.32 2.28
CA SER A 220 -2.27 -9.27 1.73
C SER A 220 -1.74 -9.65 0.35
N LEU A 221 -1.39 -10.92 0.15
CA LEU A 221 -0.96 -11.42 -1.15
C LEU A 221 -2.11 -11.51 -2.14
N VAL A 222 -3.28 -12.00 -1.72
CA VAL A 222 -4.49 -12.05 -2.57
C VAL A 222 -4.89 -10.65 -3.04
N SER A 223 -4.94 -9.69 -2.13
CA SER A 223 -5.25 -8.28 -2.45
C SER A 223 -4.25 -7.71 -3.45
N ALA A 224 -2.95 -7.97 -3.25
CA ALA A 224 -1.90 -7.51 -4.15
C ALA A 224 -2.01 -8.16 -5.54
N LEU A 225 -2.31 -9.45 -5.63
CA LEU A 225 -2.50 -10.16 -6.89
C LEU A 225 -3.74 -9.67 -7.65
N LEU A 226 -4.85 -9.46 -6.98
CA LEU A 226 -6.06 -8.89 -7.60
C LEU A 226 -5.81 -7.47 -8.11
N THR A 227 -5.11 -6.67 -7.34
CA THR A 227 -4.68 -5.32 -7.74
C THR A 227 -3.76 -5.37 -8.97
N LEU A 228 -2.77 -6.28 -8.97
CA LEU A 228 -1.90 -6.52 -10.12
C LEU A 228 -2.70 -6.91 -11.37
N LEU A 229 -3.67 -7.83 -11.23
CA LEU A 229 -4.50 -8.28 -12.36
C LEU A 229 -5.35 -7.14 -12.93
N PHE A 230 -5.96 -6.33 -12.07
CA PHE A 230 -6.77 -5.19 -12.49
C PHE A 230 -5.92 -4.12 -13.19
N TRP A 231 -4.96 -3.56 -12.47
CA TRP A 231 -4.14 -2.48 -13.00
C TRP A 231 -3.18 -2.95 -14.10
N GLY A 232 -2.66 -4.17 -14.02
CA GLY A 232 -1.81 -4.74 -15.05
C GLY A 232 -2.50 -4.80 -16.41
N ARG A 233 -3.78 -5.19 -16.44
CA ARG A 233 -4.58 -5.16 -17.67
C ARG A 233 -4.88 -3.74 -18.14
N LEU A 234 -5.26 -2.86 -17.21
CA LEU A 234 -5.63 -1.48 -17.54
C LEU A 234 -4.42 -0.69 -18.06
N TYR A 235 -3.29 -0.75 -17.34
CA TYR A 235 -2.05 -0.06 -17.74
C TYR A 235 -1.49 -0.58 -19.06
N GLY A 236 -1.48 -1.90 -19.24
CA GLY A 236 -1.00 -2.51 -20.48
C GLY A 236 -1.81 -2.05 -21.70
N ARG A 237 -3.14 -1.99 -21.55
CA ARG A 237 -4.05 -1.61 -22.66
C ARG A 237 -4.09 -0.11 -22.91
N ARG A 238 -4.19 0.71 -21.85
CA ARG A 238 -4.49 2.14 -21.95
C ARG A 238 -3.23 3.01 -21.98
N ALA A 239 -2.17 2.64 -21.23
CA ALA A 239 -0.93 3.40 -21.14
C ALA A 239 0.26 2.71 -21.84
N GLY A 240 0.13 1.44 -22.23
CA GLY A 240 1.21 0.64 -22.80
C GLY A 240 2.26 0.20 -21.79
N GLY A 241 1.99 0.34 -20.49
CA GLY A 241 2.88 -0.01 -19.40
C GLY A 241 2.58 0.78 -18.13
N TYR A 242 3.43 0.66 -17.09
CA TYR A 242 3.28 1.41 -15.85
C TYR A 242 4.02 2.76 -15.88
N THR A 243 3.62 3.66 -14.99
CA THR A 243 4.33 4.92 -14.64
C THR A 243 4.49 4.99 -13.12
N GLY A 244 5.16 6.01 -12.59
CA GLY A 244 5.20 6.25 -11.14
C GLY A 244 3.81 6.44 -10.56
N ASP A 245 2.97 7.24 -11.23
CA ASP A 245 1.61 7.58 -10.82
C ASP A 245 0.71 6.33 -10.77
N THR A 246 0.81 5.49 -11.79
CA THR A 246 0.05 4.22 -11.83
C THR A 246 0.50 3.22 -10.76
N LEU A 247 1.77 3.25 -10.33
CA LEU A 247 2.22 2.47 -9.17
C LEU A 247 1.67 3.04 -7.86
N GLY A 248 1.57 4.36 -7.74
CA GLY A 248 0.90 5.02 -6.61
C GLY A 248 -0.57 4.61 -6.51
N ALA A 249 -1.31 4.63 -7.64
CA ALA A 249 -2.68 4.14 -7.71
C ALA A 249 -2.81 2.67 -7.28
N ALA A 250 -1.85 1.82 -7.65
CA ALA A 250 -1.83 0.42 -7.23
C ALA A 250 -1.58 0.25 -5.73
N VAL A 251 -0.76 1.11 -5.11
CA VAL A 251 -0.60 1.13 -3.65
C VAL A 251 -1.93 1.41 -2.97
N GLU A 252 -2.59 2.51 -3.35
CA GLU A 252 -3.83 2.92 -2.70
C GLU A 252 -4.94 1.90 -2.89
N THR A 253 -5.17 1.44 -4.12
CA THR A 253 -6.22 0.45 -4.40
C THR A 253 -5.94 -0.91 -3.75
N GLY A 254 -4.69 -1.33 -3.64
CA GLY A 254 -4.31 -2.55 -2.95
C GLY A 254 -4.57 -2.47 -1.44
N GLU A 255 -4.30 -1.32 -0.81
CA GLU A 255 -4.66 -1.06 0.59
C GLU A 255 -6.19 -1.12 0.78
N LEU A 256 -6.96 -0.43 -0.07
CA LEU A 256 -8.42 -0.42 0.03
C LEU A 256 -9.04 -1.80 -0.19
N LEU A 257 -8.54 -2.54 -1.18
CA LEU A 257 -9.00 -3.90 -1.47
C LEU A 257 -8.73 -4.85 -0.31
N HIS A 258 -7.56 -4.72 0.34
CA HIS A 258 -7.24 -5.49 1.54
C HIS A 258 -8.25 -5.21 2.67
N LEU A 259 -8.53 -3.93 2.93
CA LEU A 259 -9.51 -3.53 3.95
C LEU A 259 -10.91 -4.09 3.65
N LEU A 260 -11.33 -4.05 2.39
CA LEU A 260 -12.64 -4.55 1.95
C LEU A 260 -12.75 -6.08 2.08
N LEU A 261 -11.76 -6.81 1.57
CA LEU A 261 -11.77 -8.28 1.64
C LEU A 261 -11.70 -8.76 3.08
N PHE A 262 -10.92 -8.09 3.92
CA PHE A 262 -10.84 -8.40 5.33
C PHE A 262 -12.18 -8.17 6.03
N PHE A 263 -12.85 -7.05 5.76
CA PHE A 263 -14.20 -6.78 6.28
C PHE A 263 -15.20 -7.87 5.89
N ILE A 264 -15.18 -8.29 4.63
CA ILE A 264 -16.04 -9.37 4.14
C ILE A 264 -15.76 -10.68 4.91
N ILE A 265 -14.49 -11.07 5.05
CA ILE A 265 -14.11 -12.28 5.79
C ILE A 265 -14.58 -12.22 7.24
N LEU A 266 -14.36 -11.10 7.92
CA LEU A 266 -14.80 -10.93 9.32
C LEU A 266 -16.32 -11.07 9.49
N ARG A 267 -17.10 -10.62 8.50
CA ARG A 267 -18.57 -10.75 8.51
C ARG A 267 -19.05 -12.19 8.35
N PHE A 268 -18.28 -13.02 7.66
CA PHE A 268 -18.60 -14.44 7.52
C PHE A 268 -18.12 -15.29 8.70
N LEU A 269 -17.25 -14.77 9.55
CA LEU A 269 -16.73 -15.45 10.74
C LEU A 269 -17.53 -15.13 12.02
N GLN A 270 -18.43 -14.14 11.97
CA GLN A 270 -19.40 -13.78 13.01
C GLN A 270 -20.70 -14.57 12.88
#